data_1795eea6b62c643b3de835eddb00f058
#
_entry.id   1795eea6b62c643b3de835eddb00f058
#
_cell.length_a   1.000
_cell.length_b   1.000
_cell.length_c   1.000
_cell.angle_alpha   90.00
_cell.angle_beta   90.00
_cell.angle_gamma   90.00
#
_symmetry.space_group_name_H-M   'P 1'
#
loop_
_entity.id
_entity.type
_entity.pdbx_description
1 polymer ?
#
loop_
_entity_poly.entity_id
_entity_poly.type
_entity_poly.pdbx_seq_one_letter_code
_entity_poly.pdbx_strand_id
1 'polypeptide(L)'
;MYSLELLQKLFPKTKADVLNRYVEPLNQAAGMYYILDTTTRAAAFIAQVGHESGGFNFVKENLNYSADGLLKVFPKYFPNRQLAEQYQRNPQMIANRVYGGRMGNGPETTGEGYKFCGRGLIQLTGKNNYQRMATDFQCSLDECVAYLETATGACYSAAWFWDVNLLNDLCDKGDFVTLTKRINGGTIGLQDRMHHYQLALQLMG
;
A
#
# COMPACT_ATOMS: atom_id res chain seq x y z
N MET A 1 -3.08 4.62 20.77
CA MET A 1 -1.95 3.84 20.21
C MET A 1 -2.45 2.49 19.74
N TYR A 2 -1.84 1.94 18.70
CA TYR A 2 -2.18 0.60 18.20
C TYR A 2 -1.58 -0.47 19.13
N SER A 3 -2.39 -1.47 19.49
CA SER A 3 -1.96 -2.65 20.25
C SER A 3 -2.23 -3.91 19.41
N LEU A 4 -1.58 -5.02 19.75
CA LEU A 4 -1.86 -6.30 19.11
C LEU A 4 -3.33 -6.69 19.26
N GLU A 5 -3.93 -6.48 20.42
CA GLU A 5 -5.33 -6.78 20.69
C GLU A 5 -6.26 -5.96 19.76
N LEU A 6 -5.99 -4.66 19.59
CA LEU A 6 -6.73 -3.82 18.66
C LEU A 6 -6.64 -4.35 17.22
N LEU A 7 -5.42 -4.65 16.75
CA LEU A 7 -5.21 -5.16 15.40
C LEU A 7 -5.89 -6.51 15.18
N GLN A 8 -5.90 -7.40 16.18
CA GLN A 8 -6.59 -8.69 16.09
C GLN A 8 -8.12 -8.52 16.01
N LYS A 9 -8.68 -7.55 16.74
CA LYS A 9 -10.11 -7.22 16.64
C LYS A 9 -10.49 -6.62 15.28
N LEU A 10 -9.63 -5.77 14.72
CA LEU A 10 -9.84 -5.16 13.40
C LEU A 10 -9.65 -6.15 12.26
N PHE A 11 -8.66 -7.04 12.36
CA PHE A 11 -8.23 -7.96 11.29
C PHE A 11 -8.20 -9.41 11.79
N PRO A 12 -9.34 -9.99 12.19
CA PRO A 12 -9.39 -11.30 12.86
C PRO A 12 -8.95 -12.48 11.99
N LYS A 13 -8.87 -12.28 10.66
CA LYS A 13 -8.38 -13.29 9.71
C LYS A 13 -6.86 -13.33 9.59
N THR A 14 -6.16 -12.32 10.12
CA THR A 14 -4.70 -12.25 10.08
C THR A 14 -4.11 -12.90 11.33
N LYS A 15 -3.07 -13.68 11.15
CA LYS A 15 -2.39 -14.36 12.27
C LYS A 15 -1.76 -13.33 13.22
N ALA A 16 -1.79 -13.63 14.52
CA ALA A 16 -1.27 -12.74 15.55
C ALA A 16 0.22 -12.42 15.38
N ASP A 17 1.03 -13.39 14.96
CA ASP A 17 2.46 -13.20 14.71
C ASP A 17 2.73 -12.24 13.52
N VAL A 18 1.87 -12.25 12.52
CA VAL A 18 1.93 -11.28 11.40
C VAL A 18 1.61 -9.89 11.92
N LEU A 19 0.49 -9.70 12.62
CA LEU A 19 0.07 -8.40 13.16
C LEU A 19 1.10 -7.83 14.16
N ASN A 20 1.66 -8.68 15.02
CA ASN A 20 2.61 -8.26 16.05
C ASN A 20 3.87 -7.59 15.47
N ARG A 21 4.30 -7.97 14.26
CA ARG A 21 5.45 -7.36 13.57
C ARG A 21 5.23 -5.88 13.24
N TYR A 22 3.97 -5.45 13.15
CA TYR A 22 3.60 -4.10 12.74
C TYR A 22 3.24 -3.19 13.91
N VAL A 23 2.99 -3.72 15.12
CA VAL A 23 2.52 -2.92 16.27
C VAL A 23 3.46 -1.77 16.58
N GLU A 24 4.74 -2.06 16.80
CA GLU A 24 5.74 -1.04 17.13
C GLU A 24 6.02 -0.10 15.93
N PRO A 25 6.31 -0.61 14.72
CA PRO A 25 6.54 0.25 13.55
C PRO A 25 5.36 1.16 13.20
N LEU A 26 4.11 0.69 13.34
CA LEU A 26 2.91 1.50 13.13
C LEU A 26 2.85 2.68 14.10
N ASN A 27 3.09 2.43 15.38
CA ASN A 27 3.05 3.49 16.39
C ASN A 27 4.16 4.51 16.18
N GLN A 28 5.37 4.06 15.85
CA GLN A 28 6.50 4.94 15.55
C GLN A 28 6.21 5.81 14.32
N ALA A 29 5.81 5.20 13.21
CA ALA A 29 5.52 5.91 11.97
C ALA A 29 4.32 6.86 12.13
N ALA A 30 3.22 6.39 12.70
CA ALA A 30 2.03 7.20 12.90
C ALA A 30 2.25 8.36 13.89
N GLY A 31 3.10 8.17 14.91
CA GLY A 31 3.51 9.23 15.82
C GLY A 31 4.33 10.31 15.13
N MET A 32 5.30 9.91 14.30
CA MET A 32 6.17 10.85 13.55
C MET A 32 5.37 11.81 12.64
N TYR A 33 4.28 11.31 12.05
CA TYR A 33 3.46 12.09 11.11
C TYR A 33 2.13 12.60 11.71
N TYR A 34 2.06 12.73 13.04
CA TYR A 34 0.91 13.32 13.75
C TYR A 34 -0.43 12.60 13.51
N ILE A 35 -0.37 11.33 13.09
CA ILE A 35 -1.56 10.51 12.85
C ILE A 35 -2.20 10.06 14.18
N LEU A 36 -1.40 9.91 15.22
CA LEU A 36 -1.87 9.51 16.55
C LEU A 36 -2.42 10.66 17.39
N ASP A 37 -2.38 11.90 16.91
CA ASP A 37 -2.82 13.09 17.67
C ASP A 37 -4.32 13.09 17.93
N THR A 38 -5.10 12.44 17.07
CA THR A 38 -6.54 12.27 17.27
C THR A 38 -6.98 10.84 16.99
N THR A 39 -8.02 10.38 17.71
CA THR A 39 -8.63 9.05 17.45
C THR A 39 -9.15 8.94 16.03
N THR A 40 -9.69 10.03 15.47
CA THR A 40 -10.22 10.08 14.10
C THR A 40 -9.14 9.81 13.07
N ARG A 41 -7.98 10.46 13.17
CA ARG A 41 -6.83 10.23 12.27
C ARG A 41 -6.30 8.81 12.40
N ALA A 42 -6.07 8.36 13.64
CA ALA A 42 -5.56 7.01 13.91
C ALA A 42 -6.51 5.91 13.40
N ALA A 43 -7.82 6.06 13.64
CA ALA A 43 -8.83 5.11 13.15
C ALA A 43 -8.91 5.11 11.62
N ALA A 44 -8.85 6.27 10.98
CA ALA A 44 -8.86 6.38 9.53
C ALA A 44 -7.61 5.75 8.90
N PHE A 45 -6.43 6.02 9.46
CA PHE A 45 -5.16 5.46 8.98
C PHE A 45 -5.17 3.94 9.03
N ILE A 46 -5.48 3.35 10.20
CA ILE A 46 -5.46 1.90 10.36
C ILE A 46 -6.50 1.19 9.47
N ALA A 47 -7.66 1.81 9.25
CA ALA A 47 -8.68 1.27 8.34
C ALA A 47 -8.20 1.24 6.88
N GLN A 48 -7.54 2.31 6.44
CA GLN A 48 -7.04 2.42 5.06
C GLN A 48 -5.87 1.47 4.82
N VAL A 49 -4.83 1.51 5.65
CA VAL A 49 -3.65 0.65 5.47
C VAL A 49 -3.97 -0.83 5.66
N GLY A 50 -4.90 -1.15 6.56
CA GLY A 50 -5.38 -2.51 6.75
C GLY A 50 -6.12 -3.04 5.53
N HIS A 51 -6.97 -2.23 4.91
CA HIS A 51 -7.65 -2.59 3.66
C HIS A 51 -6.64 -2.79 2.52
N GLU A 52 -5.76 -1.81 2.27
CA GLU A 52 -4.77 -1.85 1.16
C GLU A 52 -3.82 -3.05 1.26
N SER A 53 -3.44 -3.44 2.48
CA SER A 53 -2.51 -4.54 2.72
C SER A 53 -3.19 -5.90 2.91
N GLY A 54 -4.52 -6.00 2.75
CA GLY A 54 -5.27 -7.22 3.05
C GLY A 54 -5.10 -7.69 4.49
N GLY A 55 -5.21 -6.75 5.44
CA GLY A 55 -4.98 -7.00 6.87
C GLY A 55 -3.51 -7.30 7.19
N PHE A 56 -2.58 -6.56 6.61
CA PHE A 56 -1.13 -6.73 6.79
C PHE A 56 -0.50 -7.99 6.19
N ASN A 57 -1.24 -8.73 5.38
CA ASN A 57 -0.71 -9.95 4.74
C ASN A 57 0.14 -9.65 3.50
N PHE A 58 -0.05 -8.50 2.87
CA PHE A 58 0.59 -8.17 1.60
C PHE A 58 1.34 -6.84 1.68
N VAL A 59 2.66 -6.91 1.65
CA VAL A 59 3.56 -5.73 1.58
C VAL A 59 4.26 -5.60 0.24
N LYS A 60 4.00 -6.54 -0.67
CA LYS A 60 4.49 -6.54 -2.05
C LYS A 60 3.40 -7.06 -2.95
N GLU A 61 3.22 -6.40 -4.08
CA GLU A 61 2.24 -6.77 -5.09
C GLU A 61 2.48 -8.20 -5.59
N ASN A 62 1.40 -8.99 -5.62
CA ASN A 62 1.44 -10.33 -6.19
C ASN A 62 1.17 -10.28 -7.70
N LEU A 63 2.23 -10.41 -8.49
CA LEU A 63 2.17 -10.40 -9.95
C LEU A 63 2.23 -11.82 -10.57
N ASN A 64 1.99 -12.85 -9.78
CA ASN A 64 2.02 -14.24 -10.25
C ASN A 64 0.70 -14.66 -10.94
N TYR A 65 0.42 -14.09 -12.10
CA TYR A 65 -0.80 -14.34 -12.86
C TYR A 65 -0.65 -15.51 -13.86
N SER A 66 -1.75 -16.26 -14.06
CA SER A 66 -1.93 -17.15 -15.21
C SER A 66 -2.23 -16.34 -16.46
N ALA A 67 -2.17 -16.97 -17.64
CA ALA A 67 -2.57 -16.31 -18.90
C ALA A 67 -4.01 -15.78 -18.83
N ASP A 68 -4.96 -16.56 -18.31
CA ASP A 68 -6.34 -16.11 -18.12
C ASP A 68 -6.43 -14.91 -17.15
N GLY A 69 -5.63 -14.94 -16.08
CA GLY A 69 -5.53 -13.83 -15.14
C GLY A 69 -5.02 -12.55 -15.82
N LEU A 70 -3.99 -12.66 -16.66
CA LEU A 70 -3.44 -11.51 -17.40
C LEU A 70 -4.46 -10.91 -18.38
N LEU A 71 -5.17 -11.73 -19.13
CA LEU A 71 -6.24 -11.29 -20.05
C LEU A 71 -7.36 -10.56 -19.30
N LYS A 72 -7.69 -11.03 -18.11
CA LYS A 72 -8.77 -10.44 -17.30
C LYS A 72 -8.36 -9.16 -16.57
N VAL A 73 -7.16 -9.14 -15.96
CA VAL A 73 -6.72 -8.06 -15.08
C VAL A 73 -6.00 -6.95 -15.85
N PHE A 74 -5.25 -7.32 -16.89
CA PHE A 74 -4.43 -6.39 -17.66
C PHE A 74 -4.71 -6.47 -19.18
N PRO A 75 -5.99 -6.40 -19.63
CA PRO A 75 -6.35 -6.60 -21.05
C PRO A 75 -5.65 -5.61 -21.98
N LYS A 76 -5.35 -4.40 -21.52
CA LYS A 76 -4.61 -3.39 -22.28
C LYS A 76 -3.18 -3.84 -22.63
N TYR A 77 -2.54 -4.59 -21.73
CA TYR A 77 -1.14 -5.04 -21.88
C TYR A 77 -1.03 -6.44 -22.47
N PHE A 78 -2.09 -7.23 -22.33
CA PHE A 78 -2.20 -8.60 -22.82
C PHE A 78 -3.48 -8.76 -23.65
N PRO A 79 -3.46 -8.26 -24.92
CA PRO A 79 -4.66 -8.23 -25.76
C PRO A 79 -5.06 -9.60 -26.34
N ASN A 80 -4.18 -10.59 -26.24
CA ASN A 80 -4.43 -11.94 -26.76
C ASN A 80 -3.73 -13.02 -25.91
N ARG A 81 -4.22 -14.26 -26.08
CA ARG A 81 -3.74 -15.41 -25.31
C ARG A 81 -2.27 -15.73 -25.59
N GLN A 82 -1.84 -15.66 -26.85
CA GLN A 82 -0.44 -16.00 -27.21
C GLN A 82 0.55 -15.14 -26.44
N LEU A 83 0.29 -13.83 -26.33
CA LEU A 83 1.13 -12.93 -25.57
C LEU A 83 1.04 -13.21 -24.05
N ALA A 84 -0.18 -13.43 -23.53
CA ALA A 84 -0.37 -13.74 -22.11
C ALA A 84 0.37 -15.03 -21.69
N GLU A 85 0.39 -16.05 -22.52
CA GLU A 85 1.12 -17.30 -22.29
C GLU A 85 2.63 -17.12 -22.22
N GLN A 86 3.21 -16.18 -22.96
CA GLN A 86 4.64 -15.85 -22.88
C GLN A 86 5.05 -15.23 -21.55
N TYR A 87 4.12 -14.54 -20.88
CA TYR A 87 4.37 -13.80 -19.64
C TYR A 87 3.84 -14.50 -18.39
N GLN A 88 2.93 -15.47 -18.53
CA GLN A 88 2.29 -16.11 -17.39
C GLN A 88 3.30 -16.65 -16.39
N ARG A 89 2.96 -16.54 -15.09
CA ARG A 89 3.78 -17.03 -13.98
C ARG A 89 5.20 -16.42 -13.90
N ASN A 90 5.43 -15.31 -14.60
CA ASN A 90 6.67 -14.56 -14.52
C ASN A 90 6.40 -13.13 -13.99
N PRO A 91 6.38 -12.92 -12.65
CA PRO A 91 6.09 -11.62 -12.03
C PRO A 91 6.98 -10.49 -12.54
N GLN A 92 8.26 -10.78 -12.82
CA GLN A 92 9.21 -9.77 -13.28
C GLN A 92 8.85 -9.28 -14.69
N MET A 93 8.61 -10.19 -15.63
CA MET A 93 8.21 -9.81 -16.97
C MET A 93 6.85 -9.09 -16.98
N ILE A 94 5.90 -9.59 -16.19
CA ILE A 94 4.57 -8.98 -16.07
C ILE A 94 4.67 -7.53 -15.57
N ALA A 95 5.39 -7.30 -14.47
CA ALA A 95 5.60 -5.96 -13.94
C ALA A 95 6.29 -5.03 -14.93
N ASN A 96 7.36 -5.50 -15.59
CA ASN A 96 8.09 -4.70 -16.56
C ASN A 96 7.20 -4.26 -17.73
N ARG A 97 6.31 -5.14 -18.18
CA ARG A 97 5.34 -4.81 -19.23
C ARG A 97 4.23 -3.87 -18.77
N VAL A 98 3.67 -4.12 -17.59
CA VAL A 98 2.52 -3.34 -17.06
C VAL A 98 2.94 -1.95 -16.62
N TYR A 99 4.13 -1.80 -16.05
CA TYR A 99 4.63 -0.57 -15.45
C TYR A 99 5.74 0.10 -16.25
N GLY A 100 6.28 -0.55 -17.27
CA GLY A 100 7.30 0.05 -18.15
C GLY A 100 6.79 1.28 -18.88
N GLY A 101 7.62 2.31 -19.01
CA GLY A 101 7.29 3.59 -19.63
C GLY A 101 6.24 4.42 -18.88
N ARG A 102 5.94 4.10 -17.61
CA ARG A 102 4.92 4.77 -16.79
C ARG A 102 5.50 5.21 -15.46
N MET A 103 4.92 6.24 -14.84
CA MET A 103 5.27 6.70 -13.47
C MET A 103 6.78 6.93 -13.28
N GLY A 104 7.48 7.37 -14.34
CA GLY A 104 8.93 7.60 -14.33
C GLY A 104 9.78 6.34 -14.58
N ASN A 105 9.17 5.15 -14.73
CA ASN A 105 9.90 3.95 -15.12
C ASN A 105 10.37 4.06 -16.57
N GLY A 106 11.55 3.53 -16.86
CA GLY A 106 12.03 3.31 -18.23
C GLY A 106 11.21 2.25 -18.96
N PRO A 107 11.51 2.00 -20.26
CA PRO A 107 10.86 0.95 -21.05
C PRO A 107 10.90 -0.43 -20.38
N GLU A 108 10.06 -1.37 -20.84
CA GLU A 108 9.98 -2.74 -20.35
C GLU A 108 11.36 -3.41 -20.20
N THR A 109 12.27 -3.13 -21.14
CA THR A 109 13.62 -3.70 -21.20
C THR A 109 14.54 -3.26 -20.06
N THR A 110 14.22 -2.17 -19.35
CA THR A 110 15.05 -1.67 -18.25
C THR A 110 14.91 -2.43 -16.94
N GLY A 111 13.85 -3.23 -16.79
CA GLY A 111 13.55 -3.92 -15.53
C GLY A 111 12.94 -3.01 -14.45
N GLU A 112 12.81 -1.71 -14.71
CA GLU A 112 12.32 -0.74 -13.71
C GLU A 112 10.86 -0.96 -13.32
N GLY A 113 10.05 -1.55 -14.21
CA GLY A 113 8.68 -1.91 -13.87
C GLY A 113 8.58 -2.85 -12.67
N TYR A 114 9.43 -3.88 -12.62
CA TYR A 114 9.50 -4.79 -11.47
C TYR A 114 10.25 -4.18 -10.28
N LYS A 115 11.34 -3.45 -10.55
CA LYS A 115 12.10 -2.78 -9.51
C LYS A 115 11.22 -1.84 -8.68
N PHE A 116 10.28 -1.13 -9.30
CA PHE A 116 9.41 -0.15 -8.66
C PHE A 116 7.93 -0.57 -8.67
N CYS A 117 7.64 -1.88 -8.63
CA CYS A 117 6.28 -2.39 -8.44
C CYS A 117 5.75 -2.07 -7.03
N GLY A 118 4.47 -2.32 -6.78
CA GLY A 118 3.81 -1.98 -5.52
C GLY A 118 4.45 -2.61 -4.30
N ARG A 119 4.84 -1.77 -3.31
CA ARG A 119 5.41 -2.19 -2.02
C ARG A 119 4.90 -1.34 -0.87
N GLY A 120 5.08 -1.87 0.34
CA GLY A 120 4.61 -1.25 1.58
C GLY A 120 3.12 -1.45 1.81
N LEU A 121 2.62 -0.98 2.96
CA LEU A 121 1.22 -1.17 3.36
C LEU A 121 0.22 -0.40 2.47
N ILE A 122 0.68 0.61 1.72
CA ILE A 122 -0.17 1.40 0.81
C ILE A 122 0.17 1.15 -0.66
N GLN A 123 0.99 0.14 -0.95
CA GLN A 123 1.35 -0.27 -2.30
C GLN A 123 1.96 0.88 -3.14
N LEU A 124 2.98 1.57 -2.58
CA LEU A 124 3.71 2.61 -3.31
C LEU A 124 4.29 2.05 -4.62
N THR A 125 3.97 2.67 -5.75
CA THR A 125 4.29 2.17 -7.10
C THR A 125 4.88 3.25 -7.98
N GLY A 126 5.87 2.89 -8.81
CA GLY A 126 6.48 3.73 -9.83
C GLY A 126 7.70 4.51 -9.34
N LYS A 127 8.70 4.65 -10.23
CA LYS A 127 10.01 5.26 -9.93
C LYS A 127 9.89 6.66 -9.35
N ASN A 128 8.97 7.50 -9.86
CA ASN A 128 8.79 8.86 -9.35
C ASN A 128 8.41 8.88 -7.86
N ASN A 129 7.52 7.97 -7.43
CA ASN A 129 7.12 7.88 -6.03
C ASN A 129 8.26 7.37 -5.15
N TYR A 130 8.98 6.34 -5.62
CA TYR A 130 10.16 5.84 -4.93
C TYR A 130 11.27 6.90 -4.83
N GLN A 131 11.50 7.68 -5.90
CA GLN A 131 12.49 8.75 -5.91
C GLN A 131 12.12 9.86 -4.92
N ARG A 132 10.85 10.25 -4.87
CA ARG A 132 10.37 11.25 -3.91
C ARG A 132 10.58 10.77 -2.48
N MET A 133 10.16 9.53 -2.18
CA MET A 133 10.37 8.95 -0.86
C MET A 133 11.85 8.83 -0.51
N ALA A 134 12.69 8.33 -1.43
CA ALA A 134 14.13 8.20 -1.21
C ALA A 134 14.79 9.55 -0.92
N THR A 135 14.36 10.62 -1.59
CA THR A 135 14.82 11.98 -1.33
C THR A 135 14.45 12.45 0.08
N ASP A 136 13.19 12.27 0.49
CA ASP A 136 12.71 12.68 1.81
C ASP A 136 13.37 11.85 2.94
N PHE A 137 13.68 10.59 2.68
CA PHE A 137 14.35 9.68 3.63
C PHE A 137 15.89 9.73 3.54
N GLN A 138 16.46 10.55 2.63
CA GLN A 138 17.88 10.73 2.42
C GLN A 138 18.63 9.40 2.17
N CYS A 139 18.03 8.51 1.35
CA CYS A 139 18.58 7.21 0.99
C CYS A 139 18.60 7.02 -0.53
N SER A 140 19.36 6.03 -1.00
CA SER A 140 19.37 5.65 -2.41
C SER A 140 18.05 4.95 -2.82
N LEU A 141 17.79 4.88 -4.13
CA LEU A 141 16.64 4.14 -4.64
C LEU A 141 16.65 2.65 -4.28
N ASP A 142 17.84 2.03 -4.25
CA ASP A 142 17.95 0.61 -3.91
C ASP A 142 17.70 0.36 -2.43
N GLU A 143 18.20 1.22 -1.55
CA GLU A 143 17.88 1.19 -0.12
C GLU A 143 16.39 1.43 0.12
N CYS A 144 15.77 2.38 -0.59
CA CYS A 144 14.35 2.64 -0.50
C CYS A 144 13.52 1.40 -0.89
N VAL A 145 13.87 0.72 -2.01
CA VAL A 145 13.21 -0.52 -2.45
C VAL A 145 13.32 -1.61 -1.38
N ALA A 146 14.52 -1.84 -0.85
CA ALA A 146 14.75 -2.84 0.20
C ALA A 146 13.99 -2.49 1.50
N TYR A 147 13.99 -1.22 1.88
CA TYR A 147 13.32 -0.74 3.07
C TYR A 147 11.81 -0.99 3.04
N LEU A 148 11.13 -0.74 1.90
CA LEU A 148 9.69 -0.93 1.76
C LEU A 148 9.25 -2.41 1.89
N GLU A 149 10.14 -3.36 1.77
CA GLU A 149 9.85 -4.79 1.98
C GLU A 149 9.95 -5.21 3.46
N THR A 150 10.47 -4.35 4.34
CA THR A 150 10.49 -4.56 5.80
C THR A 150 9.19 -4.10 6.45
N ALA A 151 8.85 -4.64 7.63
CA ALA A 151 7.68 -4.19 8.39
C ALA A 151 7.79 -2.69 8.75
N THR A 152 8.97 -2.23 9.15
CA THR A 152 9.24 -0.82 9.47
C THR A 152 9.05 0.06 8.24
N GLY A 153 9.71 -0.25 7.14
CA GLY A 153 9.60 0.54 5.90
C GLY A 153 8.19 0.55 5.32
N ALA A 154 7.45 -0.56 5.43
CA ALA A 154 6.06 -0.64 5.00
C ALA A 154 5.15 0.30 5.80
N CYS A 155 5.36 0.45 7.12
CA CYS A 155 4.63 1.40 7.96
C CYS A 155 5.03 2.84 7.67
N TYR A 156 6.33 3.12 7.59
CA TYR A 156 6.83 4.47 7.33
C TYR A 156 6.45 4.97 5.94
N SER A 157 6.46 4.11 4.92
CA SER A 157 6.01 4.50 3.57
C SER A 157 4.53 4.87 3.54
N ALA A 158 3.70 4.18 4.32
CA ALA A 158 2.28 4.49 4.43
C ALA A 158 2.03 5.81 5.17
N ALA A 159 2.73 6.05 6.28
CA ALA A 159 2.62 7.29 7.04
C ALA A 159 3.20 8.50 6.27
N TRP A 160 4.33 8.31 5.57
CA TRP A 160 4.87 9.32 4.65
C TRP A 160 3.90 9.66 3.52
N PHE A 161 3.31 8.65 2.86
CA PHE A 161 2.30 8.88 1.82
C PHE A 161 1.11 9.67 2.38
N TRP A 162 0.70 9.35 3.60
CA TRP A 162 -0.37 10.04 4.31
C TRP A 162 -0.09 11.53 4.49
N ASP A 163 1.09 11.86 4.95
CA ASP A 163 1.54 13.22 5.19
C ASP A 163 1.68 14.04 3.90
N VAL A 164 2.42 13.53 2.92
CA VAL A 164 2.66 14.25 1.64
C VAL A 164 1.39 14.45 0.80
N ASN A 165 0.32 13.72 1.11
CA ASN A 165 -1.00 13.88 0.52
C ASN A 165 -2.00 14.65 1.42
N LEU A 166 -1.55 15.19 2.56
CA LEU A 166 -2.34 15.99 3.51
C LEU A 166 -3.60 15.25 3.98
N LEU A 167 -3.48 13.94 4.28
CA LEU A 167 -4.63 13.12 4.61
C LEU A 167 -5.15 13.36 6.04
N ASN A 168 -4.31 13.88 6.95
CA ASN A 168 -4.75 14.34 8.26
C ASN A 168 -5.86 15.40 8.16
N ASP A 169 -5.73 16.35 7.23
CA ASP A 169 -6.73 17.41 7.02
C ASP A 169 -8.11 16.85 6.61
N LEU A 170 -8.13 15.77 5.85
CA LEU A 170 -9.37 15.11 5.45
C LEU A 170 -10.01 14.36 6.62
N CYS A 171 -9.19 13.77 7.48
CA CYS A 171 -9.68 13.13 8.72
C CYS A 171 -10.30 14.18 9.66
N ASP A 172 -9.66 15.31 9.85
CA ASP A 172 -10.13 16.39 10.72
C ASP A 172 -11.45 17.00 10.23
N LYS A 173 -11.66 16.98 8.90
CA LYS A 173 -12.93 17.41 8.26
C LYS A 173 -14.00 16.31 8.24
N GLY A 174 -13.67 15.10 8.66
CA GLY A 174 -14.59 13.94 8.58
C GLY A 174 -14.84 13.44 7.16
N ASP A 175 -14.03 13.84 6.17
CA ASP A 175 -14.24 13.48 4.75
C ASP A 175 -13.52 12.16 4.38
N PHE A 176 -14.03 11.07 4.92
CA PHE A 176 -13.49 9.72 4.68
C PHE A 176 -13.66 9.26 3.23
N VAL A 177 -14.65 9.79 2.51
CA VAL A 177 -14.87 9.44 1.11
C VAL A 177 -13.77 10.03 0.23
N THR A 178 -13.46 11.32 0.39
CA THR A 178 -12.38 11.98 -0.36
C THR A 178 -11.01 11.39 0.03
N LEU A 179 -10.81 11.06 1.31
CA LEU A 179 -9.63 10.36 1.78
C LEU A 179 -9.44 9.03 1.04
N THR A 180 -10.50 8.21 0.96
CA THR A 180 -10.46 6.95 0.20
C THR A 180 -10.14 7.17 -1.28
N LYS A 181 -10.77 8.16 -1.91
CA LYS A 181 -10.49 8.50 -3.33
C LYS A 181 -9.04 8.93 -3.55
N ARG A 182 -8.44 9.64 -2.60
CA ARG A 182 -7.05 10.10 -2.71
C ARG A 182 -6.05 8.96 -2.62
N ILE A 183 -6.37 7.93 -1.83
CA ILE A 183 -5.53 6.73 -1.69
C ILE A 183 -5.71 5.78 -2.89
N ASN A 184 -6.97 5.46 -3.23
CA ASN A 184 -7.31 4.39 -4.17
C ASN A 184 -7.60 4.89 -5.60
N GLY A 185 -7.67 6.19 -5.82
CA GLY A 185 -8.10 6.77 -7.10
C GLY A 185 -9.62 6.66 -7.38
N GLY A 186 -10.40 6.09 -6.44
CA GLY A 186 -11.83 5.86 -6.56
C GLY A 186 -12.46 5.43 -5.25
N THR A 187 -13.62 4.78 -5.31
CA THR A 187 -14.38 4.32 -4.15
C THR A 187 -14.40 2.80 -3.98
N ILE A 188 -13.49 2.10 -4.65
CA ILE A 188 -13.39 0.63 -4.52
C ILE A 188 -13.05 0.29 -3.06
N GLY A 189 -13.81 -0.65 -2.47
CA GLY A 189 -13.64 -1.06 -1.09
C GLY A 189 -14.10 -0.05 -0.03
N LEU A 190 -14.81 1.04 -0.42
CA LEU A 190 -15.24 2.08 0.52
C LEU A 190 -16.04 1.52 1.71
N GLN A 191 -16.93 0.58 1.48
CA GLN A 191 -17.75 -0.01 2.57
C GLN A 191 -16.90 -0.79 3.57
N ASP A 192 -15.94 -1.58 3.10
CA ASP A 192 -15.01 -2.33 3.96
C ASP A 192 -14.10 -1.40 4.76
N ARG A 193 -13.56 -0.36 4.12
CA ARG A 193 -12.75 0.68 4.79
C ARG A 193 -13.57 1.44 5.85
N MET A 194 -14.81 1.78 5.54
CA MET A 194 -15.72 2.45 6.47
C MET A 194 -16.06 1.54 7.66
N HIS A 195 -16.28 0.24 7.42
CA HIS A 195 -16.51 -0.73 8.50
C HIS A 195 -15.31 -0.77 9.46
N HIS A 196 -14.09 -0.91 8.94
CA HIS A 196 -12.87 -0.90 9.76
C HIS A 196 -12.68 0.44 10.49
N TYR A 197 -13.00 1.55 9.83
CA TYR A 197 -12.92 2.88 10.44
C TYR A 197 -13.86 3.03 11.63
N GLN A 198 -15.13 2.67 11.46
CA GLN A 198 -16.12 2.74 12.54
C GLN A 198 -15.78 1.81 13.70
N LEU A 199 -15.34 0.58 13.40
CA LEU A 199 -14.89 -0.36 14.42
C LEU A 199 -13.64 0.17 15.16
N ALA A 200 -12.68 0.76 14.45
CA ALA A 200 -11.51 1.37 15.08
C ALA A 200 -11.90 2.52 16.01
N LEU A 201 -12.80 3.41 15.59
CA LEU A 201 -13.32 4.49 16.46
C LEU A 201 -13.94 3.95 17.74
N GLN A 202 -14.74 2.87 17.66
CA GLN A 202 -15.35 2.25 18.85
C GLN A 202 -14.32 1.61 19.79
N LEU A 203 -13.27 1.02 19.25
CA LEU A 203 -12.26 0.32 20.05
C LEU A 203 -11.19 1.26 20.62
N MET A 204 -11.01 2.44 20.06
CA MET A 204 -9.98 3.41 20.45
C MET A 204 -10.55 4.60 21.26
N GLY A 205 -11.86 4.83 21.20
CA GLY A 205 -12.58 5.85 22.02
C GLY A 205 -12.93 5.32 23.36
#